data_1cb4a9801106f2c9d5bafe33d161c247
#
_entry.id   1cb4a9801106f2c9d5bafe33d161c247
#
_cell.length_a   1.000
_cell.length_b   1.000
_cell.length_c   1.000
_cell.angle_alpha   90.00
_cell.angle_beta   90.00
_cell.angle_gamma   90.00
#
_symmetry.space_group_name_H-M   'P 1'
#
loop_
_entity.id
_entity.type
_entity.pdbx_description
1 polymer ?
#
loop_
_entity_poly.entity_id
_entity_poly.type
_entity_poly.pdbx_seq_one_letter_code
_entity_poly.pdbx_strand_id
1 'polypeptide(L)'
;MAEQPHGSPDPAHSDRGLSGRSRWNAGREVALGERVTVRRHLAPGETSHLYTDVIGHVVTLEPELIVRRESGEEVRIPHADIAVLKVLPPRPVRAREIRAHEYAGALAWPGTEYELVDGWFCRAGDDWSYRRDSAVPVLPWASCAQLDGVRDWYAARGLPLRIVDVDRLVRTEQMLLDGQPVDPARLRADRELMLCTADSRELLGIVYAAFPAASRPAVTLAETPGDDWLELYHATADLDPERVRPAMLATADASDGDPAPGGHTVFARLEDAGELAAIARGAVTAGPDGAPRIAVSCVQTAAGHRRRGLAEIVTGSLVDWGLGLGATECHLHVFADNTAGRGLWTKLGLQPHHSLRHVVVAPS
;
A
#
# COMPACT_ATOMS: atom_id res chain seq x y z
N MET A 1 -55.39 -47.58 15.73
CA MET A 1 -55.27 -46.81 14.49
C MET A 1 -55.70 -45.37 14.84
N ALA A 2 -54.71 -44.51 15.05
CA ALA A 2 -54.95 -43.08 15.27
C ALA A 2 -53.82 -42.35 14.55
N GLU A 3 -54.20 -41.60 13.52
CA GLU A 3 -53.33 -40.73 12.73
C GLU A 3 -52.82 -39.57 13.60
N GLN A 4 -51.53 -39.29 13.53
CA GLN A 4 -50.95 -38.04 14.02
C GLN A 4 -50.98 -36.99 12.92
N PRO A 5 -51.34 -35.73 13.19
CA PRO A 5 -51.33 -34.68 12.19
C PRO A 5 -49.89 -34.12 11.98
N HIS A 6 -49.57 -33.92 10.72
CA HIS A 6 -48.38 -33.18 10.27
C HIS A 6 -48.38 -31.75 10.83
N GLY A 7 -47.38 -31.43 11.61
CA GLY A 7 -47.12 -30.06 12.08
C GLY A 7 -46.74 -29.14 10.94
N SER A 8 -47.50 -28.07 10.80
CA SER A 8 -47.15 -26.94 9.92
C SER A 8 -45.84 -26.29 10.37
N PRO A 9 -45.02 -25.76 9.46
CA PRO A 9 -43.80 -25.05 9.82
C PRO A 9 -44.15 -23.73 10.52
N ASP A 10 -43.51 -23.51 11.64
CA ASP A 10 -43.61 -22.33 12.50
C ASP A 10 -43.19 -21.07 11.72
N PRO A 11 -44.03 -20.02 11.58
CA PRO A 11 -43.68 -18.79 10.84
C PRO A 11 -42.78 -17.81 11.60
N ALA A 12 -42.12 -18.23 12.70
CA ALA A 12 -41.35 -17.33 13.57
C ALA A 12 -39.86 -17.13 13.17
N HIS A 13 -39.45 -17.38 11.91
CA HIS A 13 -38.06 -17.23 11.45
C HIS A 13 -37.84 -16.09 10.46
N SER A 14 -38.77 -15.18 10.24
CA SER A 14 -38.71 -14.20 9.14
C SER A 14 -38.29 -12.78 9.54
N ASP A 15 -37.79 -12.53 10.75
CA ASP A 15 -37.43 -11.15 11.10
C ASP A 15 -36.16 -11.06 11.98
N ARG A 16 -35.06 -11.63 11.48
CA ARG A 16 -33.73 -11.31 11.99
C ARG A 16 -32.89 -10.86 10.83
N GLY A 17 -32.92 -9.56 10.58
CA GLY A 17 -31.90 -8.89 9.76
C GLY A 17 -30.52 -9.38 10.20
N LEU A 18 -29.56 -9.43 9.29
CA LEU A 18 -28.16 -9.66 9.63
C LEU A 18 -27.65 -8.49 10.48
N SER A 19 -28.17 -8.32 11.70
CA SER A 19 -27.48 -7.54 12.73
C SER A 19 -26.19 -8.31 13.05
N GLY A 20 -25.28 -8.29 12.11
CA GLY A 20 -23.87 -8.58 12.20
C GLY A 20 -23.35 -9.83 12.89
N ARG A 21 -24.16 -10.81 13.29
CA ARG A 21 -23.65 -11.96 14.05
C ARG A 21 -23.36 -13.18 13.19
N SER A 22 -22.07 -13.37 12.87
CA SER A 22 -21.60 -14.65 12.36
C SER A 22 -21.83 -15.77 13.39
N ARG A 23 -22.53 -16.84 13.02
CA ARG A 23 -22.75 -18.02 13.87
C ARG A 23 -21.44 -18.67 14.37
N TRP A 24 -20.30 -18.38 13.73
CA TRP A 24 -18.99 -18.99 13.99
C TRP A 24 -17.96 -18.03 14.61
N ASN A 25 -18.19 -16.72 14.58
CA ASN A 25 -17.27 -15.71 15.12
C ASN A 25 -17.62 -15.24 16.54
N ALA A 26 -18.05 -16.14 17.42
CA ALA A 26 -18.30 -15.84 18.84
C ALA A 26 -19.12 -14.55 19.09
N GLY A 27 -20.06 -14.21 18.18
CA GLY A 27 -20.92 -13.04 18.31
C GLY A 27 -20.31 -11.72 17.82
N ARG A 28 -19.17 -11.73 17.15
CA ARG A 28 -18.59 -10.55 16.50
C ARG A 28 -19.50 -10.09 15.36
N GLU A 29 -19.76 -8.80 15.30
CA GLU A 29 -20.46 -8.17 14.18
C GLU A 29 -19.59 -8.18 12.92
N VAL A 30 -20.23 -8.38 11.76
CA VAL A 30 -19.59 -8.28 10.45
C VAL A 30 -19.70 -6.84 9.98
N ALA A 31 -18.58 -6.26 9.58
CA ALA A 31 -18.53 -4.88 9.09
C ALA A 31 -18.32 -4.84 7.56
N LEU A 32 -18.63 -3.68 6.96
CA LEU A 32 -18.31 -3.39 5.57
C LEU A 32 -16.78 -3.49 5.36
N GLY A 33 -16.37 -4.02 4.22
CA GLY A 33 -14.97 -4.24 3.87
C GLY A 33 -14.33 -5.48 4.50
N GLU A 34 -14.96 -6.15 5.47
CA GLU A 34 -14.41 -7.38 6.04
C GLU A 34 -14.42 -8.53 5.05
N ARG A 35 -13.33 -9.31 5.07
CA ARG A 35 -13.23 -10.53 4.28
C ARG A 35 -14.04 -11.64 4.92
N VAL A 36 -14.95 -12.24 4.15
CA VAL A 36 -15.85 -13.27 4.64
C VAL A 36 -15.85 -14.50 3.74
N THR A 37 -16.23 -15.64 4.32
CA THR A 37 -16.76 -16.78 3.57
C THR A 37 -18.23 -16.94 3.91
N VAL A 38 -19.06 -17.05 2.86
CA VAL A 38 -20.50 -17.22 2.97
C VAL A 38 -20.87 -18.53 2.31
N ARG A 39 -21.35 -19.47 3.12
CA ARG A 39 -22.00 -20.68 2.58
C ARG A 39 -23.47 -20.36 2.36
N ARG A 40 -23.90 -20.43 1.09
CA ARG A 40 -25.29 -20.19 0.74
C ARG A 40 -25.96 -21.44 0.20
N HIS A 41 -27.26 -21.53 0.39
CA HIS A 41 -28.11 -22.48 -0.28
C HIS A 41 -28.17 -22.17 -1.78
N LEU A 42 -28.20 -23.20 -2.59
CA LEU A 42 -28.47 -23.10 -4.03
C LEU A 42 -29.94 -23.44 -4.31
N ALA A 43 -30.53 -22.76 -5.28
CA ALA A 43 -31.87 -23.09 -5.69
C ALA A 43 -31.93 -24.51 -6.28
N PRO A 44 -33.03 -25.26 -6.09
CA PRO A 44 -33.19 -26.57 -6.67
C PRO A 44 -33.05 -26.51 -8.21
N GLY A 45 -32.06 -27.23 -8.76
CA GLY A 45 -31.79 -27.29 -10.21
C GLY A 45 -30.58 -26.48 -10.67
N GLU A 46 -29.94 -25.65 -9.84
CA GLU A 46 -28.71 -24.93 -10.22
C GLU A 46 -27.51 -25.88 -10.36
N THR A 47 -27.37 -26.84 -9.45
CA THR A 47 -26.32 -27.87 -9.49
C THR A 47 -26.75 -29.11 -8.70
N SER A 48 -25.90 -30.18 -8.70
CA SER A 48 -26.07 -31.36 -7.85
C SER A 48 -25.74 -31.08 -6.35
N HIS A 49 -25.23 -29.88 -6.03
CA HIS A 49 -24.85 -29.49 -4.67
C HIS A 49 -25.94 -28.64 -4.02
N LEU A 50 -26.17 -28.82 -2.71
CA LEU A 50 -27.12 -28.04 -1.93
C LEU A 50 -26.55 -26.69 -1.49
N TYR A 51 -25.23 -26.53 -1.50
CA TYR A 51 -24.52 -25.36 -1.01
C TYR A 51 -23.39 -24.94 -1.93
N THR A 52 -23.07 -23.64 -1.91
CA THR A 52 -21.85 -23.09 -2.49
C THR A 52 -21.23 -22.09 -1.52
N ASP A 53 -19.90 -21.96 -1.58
CA ASP A 53 -19.15 -21.00 -0.78
C ASP A 53 -18.77 -19.79 -1.64
N VAL A 54 -19.07 -18.59 -1.14
CA VAL A 54 -18.64 -17.31 -1.69
C VAL A 54 -17.60 -16.71 -0.76
N ILE A 55 -16.41 -16.41 -1.28
CA ILE A 55 -15.34 -15.76 -0.53
C ILE A 55 -15.07 -14.38 -1.15
N GLY A 56 -15.02 -13.35 -0.33
CA GLY A 56 -14.77 -11.98 -0.79
C GLY A 56 -14.91 -10.96 0.34
N HIS A 57 -15.02 -9.69 -0.04
CA HIS A 57 -15.19 -8.57 0.89
C HIS A 57 -16.65 -8.09 0.91
N VAL A 58 -17.14 -7.76 2.08
CA VAL A 58 -18.51 -7.27 2.27
C VAL A 58 -18.62 -5.86 1.69
N VAL A 59 -19.51 -5.70 0.72
CA VAL A 59 -19.83 -4.40 0.08
C VAL A 59 -21.06 -3.78 0.72
N THR A 60 -22.08 -4.61 0.98
CA THR A 60 -23.36 -4.18 1.58
C THR A 60 -23.85 -5.29 2.49
N LEU A 61 -24.45 -4.91 3.60
CA LEU A 61 -25.06 -5.85 4.55
C LEU A 61 -26.59 -5.88 4.40
N GLU A 62 -27.22 -4.79 4.02
CA GLU A 62 -28.68 -4.62 3.92
C GLU A 62 -29.06 -3.99 2.58
N PRO A 63 -30.24 -4.32 1.96
CA PRO A 63 -31.24 -5.31 2.36
C PRO A 63 -30.85 -6.76 2.08
N GLU A 64 -29.77 -7.00 1.34
CA GLU A 64 -29.15 -8.29 1.06
C GLU A 64 -27.64 -8.18 1.24
N LEU A 65 -26.98 -9.29 1.52
CA LEU A 65 -25.53 -9.33 1.63
C LEU A 65 -24.91 -9.29 0.20
N ILE A 66 -24.09 -8.28 -0.06
CA ILE A 66 -23.29 -8.23 -1.31
C ILE A 66 -21.83 -8.47 -0.94
N VAL A 67 -21.25 -9.49 -1.57
CA VAL A 67 -19.85 -9.87 -1.40
C VAL A 67 -19.11 -9.71 -2.73
N ARG A 68 -18.07 -8.87 -2.75
CA ARG A 68 -17.19 -8.69 -3.91
C ARG A 68 -16.05 -9.72 -3.84
N ARG A 69 -15.97 -10.58 -4.84
CA ARG A 69 -14.89 -11.57 -5.01
C ARG A 69 -13.58 -10.90 -5.41
N GLU A 70 -12.45 -11.61 -5.29
CA GLU A 70 -11.15 -11.16 -5.77
C GLU A 70 -11.14 -10.84 -7.29
N SER A 71 -12.04 -11.45 -8.07
CA SER A 71 -12.23 -11.15 -9.50
C SER A 71 -12.88 -9.79 -9.77
N GLY A 72 -13.37 -9.09 -8.73
CA GLY A 72 -14.21 -7.90 -8.86
C GLY A 72 -15.71 -8.20 -9.04
N GLU A 73 -16.11 -9.46 -9.22
CA GLU A 73 -17.51 -9.88 -9.33
C GLU A 73 -18.24 -9.64 -8.00
N GLU A 74 -19.38 -8.98 -8.05
CA GLU A 74 -20.28 -8.81 -6.90
C GLU A 74 -21.36 -9.90 -6.90
N VAL A 75 -21.38 -10.68 -5.83
CA VAL A 75 -22.36 -11.74 -5.61
C VAL A 75 -23.39 -11.24 -4.61
N ARG A 76 -24.65 -11.18 -5.03
CA ARG A 76 -25.80 -10.84 -4.19
C ARG A 76 -26.33 -12.09 -3.52
N ILE A 77 -26.53 -12.05 -2.21
CA ILE A 77 -26.95 -13.20 -1.41
C ILE A 77 -28.09 -12.75 -0.50
N PRO A 78 -29.32 -13.17 -0.79
CA PRO A 78 -30.43 -12.95 0.11
C PRO A 78 -30.14 -13.55 1.48
N HIS A 79 -30.53 -12.86 2.54
CA HIS A 79 -30.24 -13.31 3.91
C HIS A 79 -30.84 -14.69 4.22
N ALA A 80 -31.98 -15.01 3.61
CA ALA A 80 -32.62 -16.31 3.76
C ALA A 80 -31.78 -17.48 3.22
N ASP A 81 -30.91 -17.19 2.23
CA ASP A 81 -30.07 -18.22 1.61
C ASP A 81 -28.74 -18.44 2.37
N ILE A 82 -28.43 -17.62 3.37
CA ILE A 82 -27.19 -17.73 4.12
C ILE A 82 -27.28 -18.87 5.14
N ALA A 83 -26.58 -19.97 4.87
CA ALA A 83 -26.43 -21.07 5.80
C ALA A 83 -25.35 -20.78 6.87
N VAL A 84 -24.20 -20.21 6.45
CA VAL A 84 -23.07 -19.84 7.32
C VAL A 84 -22.42 -18.57 6.80
N LEU A 85 -22.16 -17.63 7.69
CA LEU A 85 -21.33 -16.46 7.43
C LEU A 85 -20.17 -16.44 8.44
N LYS A 86 -18.94 -16.42 7.95
CA LYS A 86 -17.74 -16.41 8.77
C LYS A 86 -16.81 -15.30 8.31
N VAL A 87 -16.37 -14.44 9.22
CA VAL A 87 -15.29 -13.48 8.97
C VAL A 87 -13.97 -14.25 8.89
N LEU A 88 -13.25 -14.02 7.82
CA LEU A 88 -11.92 -14.58 7.61
C LEU A 88 -10.86 -13.57 8.06
N PRO A 89 -9.70 -14.05 8.55
CA PRO A 89 -8.57 -13.15 8.75
C PRO A 89 -8.18 -12.51 7.41
N PRO A 90 -7.54 -11.34 7.43
CA PRO A 90 -6.94 -10.78 6.23
C PRO A 90 -6.09 -11.83 5.51
N ARG A 91 -6.15 -11.84 4.18
CA ARG A 91 -5.31 -12.78 3.40
C ARG A 91 -3.84 -12.48 3.71
N PRO A 92 -3.04 -13.50 4.05
CA PRO A 92 -1.60 -13.28 4.19
C PRO A 92 -1.03 -12.77 2.87
N VAL A 93 -0.39 -11.61 2.91
CA VAL A 93 0.31 -11.02 1.76
C VAL A 93 1.44 -11.98 1.35
N ARG A 94 1.55 -12.31 0.08
CA ARG A 94 2.57 -13.23 -0.44
C ARG A 94 3.90 -12.50 -0.67
N ALA A 95 5.01 -13.20 -0.52
CA ALA A 95 6.34 -12.63 -0.76
C ALA A 95 6.50 -11.98 -2.15
N ARG A 96 5.85 -12.53 -3.19
CA ARG A 96 5.84 -11.93 -4.54
C ARG A 96 5.14 -10.57 -4.57
N GLU A 97 4.05 -10.40 -3.81
CA GLU A 97 3.29 -9.16 -3.72
C GLU A 97 4.10 -8.11 -2.97
N ILE A 98 4.78 -8.52 -1.88
CA ILE A 98 5.72 -7.66 -1.16
C ILE A 98 6.82 -7.17 -2.10
N ARG A 99 7.48 -8.08 -2.85
CA ARG A 99 8.54 -7.70 -3.79
C ARG A 99 8.07 -6.76 -4.88
N ALA A 100 6.88 -6.98 -5.43
CA ALA A 100 6.33 -6.12 -6.47
C ALA A 100 6.14 -4.68 -5.98
N HIS A 101 5.63 -4.48 -4.76
CA HIS A 101 5.48 -3.15 -4.16
C HIS A 101 6.81 -2.53 -3.77
N GLU A 102 7.72 -3.29 -3.18
CA GLU A 102 9.06 -2.79 -2.83
C GLU A 102 9.85 -2.41 -4.09
N TYR A 103 9.72 -3.18 -5.16
CA TYR A 103 10.36 -2.82 -6.43
C TYR A 103 9.75 -1.54 -7.02
N ALA A 104 8.43 -1.43 -7.12
CA ALA A 104 7.79 -0.20 -7.58
C ALA A 104 8.15 1.01 -6.71
N GLY A 105 8.22 0.83 -5.39
CA GLY A 105 8.68 1.86 -4.45
C GLY A 105 10.16 2.24 -4.65
N ALA A 106 11.04 1.29 -4.96
CA ALA A 106 12.44 1.54 -5.28
C ALA A 106 12.59 2.30 -6.60
N LEU A 107 11.85 1.90 -7.64
CA LEU A 107 11.80 2.58 -8.93
C LEU A 107 11.22 4.00 -8.84
N ALA A 108 10.27 4.24 -7.94
CA ALA A 108 9.75 5.58 -7.67
C ALA A 108 10.77 6.51 -6.99
N TRP A 109 11.80 5.94 -6.36
CA TRP A 109 12.89 6.65 -5.70
C TRP A 109 14.23 5.95 -5.96
N PRO A 110 14.73 5.94 -7.22
CA PRO A 110 15.91 5.17 -7.59
C PRO A 110 17.22 5.80 -7.10
N GLY A 111 17.20 7.03 -6.59
CA GLY A 111 18.41 7.81 -6.37
C GLY A 111 18.92 8.42 -7.67
N THR A 112 20.19 8.84 -7.67
CA THR A 112 20.88 9.33 -8.87
C THR A 112 21.65 8.23 -9.60
N GLU A 113 21.98 7.15 -8.88
CA GLU A 113 22.58 5.92 -9.39
C GLU A 113 21.85 4.71 -8.84
N TYR A 114 21.67 3.67 -9.65
CA TYR A 114 21.05 2.42 -9.25
C TYR A 114 21.50 1.24 -10.11
N GLU A 115 21.44 0.04 -9.54
CA GLU A 115 21.82 -1.20 -10.19
C GLU A 115 21.17 -2.41 -9.49
N LEU A 116 20.89 -3.48 -10.24
CA LEU A 116 20.54 -4.76 -9.66
C LEU A 116 21.79 -5.58 -9.33
N VAL A 117 22.04 -5.83 -8.05
CA VAL A 117 23.17 -6.63 -7.56
C VAL A 117 22.64 -7.78 -6.71
N ASP A 118 22.90 -9.02 -7.11
CA ASP A 118 22.50 -10.23 -6.37
C ASP A 118 21.02 -10.26 -5.93
N GLY A 119 20.13 -9.68 -6.75
CA GLY A 119 18.70 -9.62 -6.48
C GLY A 119 18.25 -8.41 -5.65
N TRP A 120 19.19 -7.57 -5.24
CA TRP A 120 18.95 -6.33 -4.54
C TRP A 120 18.95 -5.15 -5.51
N PHE A 121 17.97 -4.26 -5.39
CA PHE A 121 17.99 -2.98 -6.06
C PHE A 121 18.84 -2.02 -5.22
N CYS A 122 20.12 -1.92 -5.58
CA CYS A 122 21.06 -0.97 -4.99
C CYS A 122 20.79 0.41 -5.58
N ARG A 123 20.73 1.41 -4.71
CA ARG A 123 20.50 2.80 -5.11
C ARG A 123 21.33 3.73 -4.25
N ALA A 124 21.83 4.80 -4.87
CA ALA A 124 22.62 5.83 -4.22
C ALA A 124 22.14 7.22 -4.64
N GLY A 125 22.24 8.14 -3.73
CA GLY A 125 21.93 9.56 -3.90
C GLY A 125 22.82 10.37 -2.97
N ASP A 126 22.46 11.59 -2.64
CA ASP A 126 23.30 12.52 -1.92
C ASP A 126 23.34 12.34 -0.39
N ASP A 127 23.17 11.13 0.14
CA ASP A 127 23.22 10.73 1.56
C ASP A 127 22.31 11.54 2.51
N TRP A 128 21.26 12.18 1.99
CA TRP A 128 20.31 12.92 2.80
C TRP A 128 19.06 12.11 3.21
N SER A 129 18.86 10.93 2.61
CA SER A 129 17.70 10.09 2.92
C SER A 129 18.05 8.62 2.85
N TYR A 130 17.84 7.89 3.93
CA TYR A 130 17.97 6.43 3.97
C TYR A 130 17.21 5.72 2.85
N ARG A 131 16.07 6.27 2.43
CA ARG A 131 15.27 5.71 1.33
C ARG A 131 16.02 5.66 0.01
N ARG A 132 16.96 6.57 -0.24
CA ARG A 132 17.68 6.66 -1.51
C ARG A 132 19.04 6.00 -1.51
N ASP A 133 19.62 5.75 -0.35
CA ASP A 133 20.95 5.16 -0.18
C ASP A 133 20.85 3.81 0.51
N SER A 134 19.99 2.92 -0.02
CA SER A 134 19.78 1.60 0.56
C SER A 134 19.44 0.57 -0.51
N ALA A 135 19.91 -0.68 -0.30
CA ALA A 135 19.56 -1.82 -1.14
C ALA A 135 18.21 -2.41 -0.72
N VAL A 136 17.33 -2.62 -1.67
CA VAL A 136 15.99 -3.19 -1.48
C VAL A 136 15.94 -4.60 -2.04
N PRO A 137 15.46 -5.63 -1.30
CA PRO A 137 15.38 -7.01 -1.79
C PRO A 137 14.19 -7.18 -2.73
N VAL A 138 14.41 -7.04 -4.03
CA VAL A 138 13.33 -7.01 -5.04
C VAL A 138 13.19 -8.30 -5.83
N LEU A 139 14.23 -9.14 -5.90
CA LEU A 139 14.16 -10.40 -6.62
C LEU A 139 14.14 -11.61 -5.67
N PRO A 140 13.60 -12.77 -6.12
CA PRO A 140 13.40 -13.92 -5.24
C PRO A 140 14.66 -14.50 -4.58
N TRP A 141 15.82 -14.26 -5.17
CA TRP A 141 17.11 -14.73 -4.68
C TRP A 141 17.86 -13.73 -3.82
N ALA A 142 17.35 -12.51 -3.63
CA ALA A 142 17.94 -11.58 -2.69
C ALA A 142 18.02 -12.20 -1.29
N SER A 143 19.22 -12.23 -0.72
CA SER A 143 19.49 -12.90 0.55
C SER A 143 20.51 -12.14 1.39
N CYS A 144 20.28 -12.07 2.71
CA CYS A 144 21.27 -11.54 3.64
C CYS A 144 22.52 -12.44 3.79
N ALA A 145 22.49 -13.67 3.30
CA ALA A 145 23.66 -14.54 3.24
C ALA A 145 24.60 -14.28 2.03
N GLN A 146 24.21 -13.36 1.15
CA GLN A 146 24.98 -13.00 -0.06
C GLN A 146 24.93 -11.47 -0.24
N LEU A 147 25.72 -10.74 0.55
CA LEU A 147 25.76 -9.28 0.56
C LEU A 147 27.11 -8.69 0.14
N ASP A 148 28.08 -9.53 -0.20
CA ASP A 148 29.43 -9.04 -0.55
C ASP A 148 29.40 -8.13 -1.79
N GLY A 149 28.69 -8.54 -2.86
CA GLY A 149 28.49 -7.69 -4.04
C GLY A 149 27.78 -6.38 -3.74
N VAL A 150 26.74 -6.43 -2.89
CA VAL A 150 26.01 -5.24 -2.45
C VAL A 150 26.93 -4.32 -1.62
N ARG A 151 27.70 -4.88 -0.68
CA ARG A 151 28.68 -4.13 0.11
C ARG A 151 29.70 -3.43 -0.80
N ASP A 152 30.27 -4.14 -1.75
CA ASP A 152 31.28 -3.65 -2.64
C ASP A 152 30.75 -2.53 -3.56
N TRP A 153 29.49 -2.65 -3.99
CA TRP A 153 28.80 -1.59 -4.72
C TRP A 153 28.69 -0.28 -3.93
N TYR A 154 28.33 -0.35 -2.62
CA TYR A 154 28.28 0.83 -1.75
C TYR A 154 29.68 1.34 -1.40
N ALA A 155 30.64 0.44 -1.11
CA ALA A 155 32.00 0.81 -0.77
C ALA A 155 32.71 1.57 -1.92
N ALA A 156 32.48 1.19 -3.18
CA ALA A 156 33.00 1.89 -4.36
C ALA A 156 32.50 3.35 -4.46
N ARG A 157 31.40 3.70 -3.75
CA ARG A 157 30.81 5.04 -3.69
C ARG A 157 31.09 5.77 -2.38
N GLY A 158 31.90 5.18 -1.50
CA GLY A 158 32.18 5.74 -0.18
C GLY A 158 30.98 5.73 0.79
N LEU A 159 29.96 4.94 0.48
CA LEU A 159 28.74 4.82 1.26
C LEU A 159 28.78 3.59 2.18
N PRO A 160 28.15 3.66 3.37
CA PRO A 160 28.01 2.49 4.23
C PRO A 160 27.04 1.48 3.60
N LEU A 161 27.26 0.18 3.88
CA LEU A 161 26.27 -0.84 3.53
C LEU A 161 24.98 -0.57 4.30
N ARG A 162 23.93 -0.26 3.56
CA ARG A 162 22.58 -0.05 4.08
C ARG A 162 21.60 -0.91 3.29
N ILE A 163 20.85 -1.75 3.97
CA ILE A 163 19.82 -2.59 3.37
C ILE A 163 18.44 -2.23 3.92
N VAL A 164 17.42 -2.59 3.17
CA VAL A 164 16.04 -2.59 3.65
C VAL A 164 15.70 -3.99 4.16
N ASP A 165 15.51 -4.12 5.46
CA ASP A 165 14.99 -5.32 6.13
C ASP A 165 13.47 -5.31 5.95
N VAL A 166 12.99 -6.11 5.01
CA VAL A 166 11.57 -6.23 4.64
C VAL A 166 10.99 -7.49 5.24
N ASP A 167 9.93 -7.34 6.02
CA ASP A 167 9.24 -8.48 6.66
C ASP A 167 8.96 -9.60 5.66
N ARG A 168 9.28 -10.83 6.04
CA ARG A 168 9.10 -12.07 5.27
C ARG A 168 9.90 -12.18 3.97
N LEU A 169 10.72 -11.20 3.58
CA LEU A 169 11.62 -11.31 2.43
C LEU A 169 13.03 -11.69 2.83
N VAL A 170 13.58 -11.02 3.83
CA VAL A 170 14.94 -11.22 4.31
C VAL A 170 14.98 -11.27 5.83
N ARG A 171 16.10 -11.75 6.36
CA ARG A 171 16.35 -11.87 7.80
C ARG A 171 17.74 -11.35 8.11
N THR A 172 17.84 -10.24 8.78
CA THR A 172 19.11 -9.61 9.15
C THR A 172 19.94 -10.48 10.11
N GLU A 173 19.30 -11.37 10.89
CA GLU A 173 20.01 -12.34 11.75
C GLU A 173 20.83 -13.37 10.96
N GLN A 174 20.55 -13.53 9.66
CA GLN A 174 21.27 -14.43 8.73
C GLN A 174 22.31 -13.71 7.89
N MET A 175 22.66 -12.47 8.25
CA MET A 175 23.60 -11.66 7.48
C MET A 175 25.02 -12.22 7.54
N LEU A 176 25.58 -12.44 6.33
CA LEU A 176 26.96 -12.83 6.16
C LEU A 176 27.69 -11.75 5.34
N LEU A 177 28.95 -11.51 5.71
CA LEU A 177 29.92 -10.75 4.93
C LEU A 177 31.24 -11.53 4.91
N ASP A 178 31.85 -11.69 3.76
CA ASP A 178 33.03 -12.54 3.55
C ASP A 178 32.84 -13.96 4.11
N GLY A 179 31.59 -14.48 4.01
CA GLY A 179 31.22 -15.80 4.53
C GLY A 179 31.15 -15.89 6.06
N GLN A 180 31.28 -14.78 6.78
CA GLN A 180 31.23 -14.74 8.25
C GLN A 180 29.95 -14.03 8.74
N PRO A 181 29.32 -14.52 9.83
CA PRO A 181 28.19 -13.85 10.44
C PRO A 181 28.53 -12.42 10.86
N VAL A 182 27.65 -11.47 10.55
CA VAL A 182 27.78 -10.09 11.00
C VAL A 182 27.37 -10.02 12.47
N ASP A 183 28.23 -9.40 13.31
CA ASP A 183 27.90 -9.17 14.71
C ASP A 183 26.63 -8.28 14.80
N PRO A 184 25.56 -8.73 15.48
CA PRO A 184 24.35 -7.93 15.67
C PRO A 184 24.61 -6.54 16.28
N ALA A 185 25.68 -6.38 17.08
CA ALA A 185 26.07 -5.09 17.65
C ALA A 185 26.49 -4.04 16.60
N ARG A 186 26.83 -4.49 15.38
CA ARG A 186 27.15 -3.62 14.24
C ARG A 186 25.91 -3.16 13.47
N LEU A 187 24.75 -3.76 13.72
CA LEU A 187 23.51 -3.43 13.01
C LEU A 187 22.82 -2.24 13.69
N ARG A 188 22.58 -1.20 12.93
CA ARG A 188 21.83 0.00 13.35
C ARG A 188 20.55 0.08 12.56
N ALA A 189 19.45 -0.30 13.19
CA ALA A 189 18.12 -0.18 12.58
C ALA A 189 17.54 1.23 12.80
N ASP A 190 16.93 1.77 11.77
CA ASP A 190 16.12 2.99 11.83
C ASP A 190 14.68 2.67 12.27
N ARG A 191 13.84 3.69 12.32
CA ARG A 191 12.41 3.56 12.65
C ARG A 191 11.71 2.64 11.68
N GLU A 192 10.77 1.87 12.21
CA GLU A 192 9.93 1.00 11.39
C GLU A 192 9.01 1.82 10.48
N LEU A 193 8.92 1.38 9.24
CA LEU A 193 8.00 1.86 8.23
C LEU A 193 6.97 0.78 7.93
N MET A 194 5.79 1.21 7.56
CA MET A 194 4.73 0.37 7.06
C MET A 194 4.42 0.78 5.63
N LEU A 195 4.47 -0.16 4.69
CA LEU A 195 3.90 0.04 3.37
C LEU A 195 2.39 -0.21 3.46
N CYS A 196 1.62 0.76 2.95
CA CYS A 196 0.17 0.67 2.85
C CYS A 196 -0.26 0.71 1.38
N THR A 197 -1.30 -0.03 1.03
CA THR A 197 -1.85 -0.13 -0.34
C THR A 197 -3.34 0.13 -0.38
N ALA A 198 -3.83 0.60 -1.51
CA ALA A 198 -5.26 0.71 -1.81
C ALA A 198 -5.51 0.51 -3.31
N ASP A 199 -6.69 0.01 -3.67
CA ASP A 199 -7.21 0.16 -5.02
C ASP A 199 -7.41 1.64 -5.35
N SER A 200 -6.90 2.08 -6.50
CA SER A 200 -6.92 3.51 -6.88
C SER A 200 -8.35 4.04 -7.04
N ARG A 201 -9.27 3.25 -7.58
CA ARG A 201 -10.67 3.67 -7.79
C ARG A 201 -11.45 3.74 -6.48
N GLU A 202 -11.21 2.78 -5.57
CA GLU A 202 -11.82 2.81 -4.24
C GLU A 202 -11.37 4.03 -3.44
N LEU A 203 -10.07 4.35 -3.46
CA LEU A 203 -9.52 5.55 -2.83
C LEU A 203 -10.16 6.81 -3.41
N LEU A 204 -10.25 6.93 -4.75
CA LEU A 204 -10.89 8.06 -5.40
C LEU A 204 -12.37 8.18 -5.03
N GLY A 205 -13.09 7.08 -4.95
CA GLY A 205 -14.49 7.05 -4.50
C GLY A 205 -14.64 7.68 -3.12
N ILE A 206 -13.75 7.36 -2.18
CA ILE A 206 -13.74 7.94 -0.83
C ILE A 206 -13.46 9.45 -0.88
N VAL A 207 -12.43 9.87 -1.63
CA VAL A 207 -12.08 11.30 -1.75
C VAL A 207 -13.21 12.10 -2.39
N TYR A 208 -13.79 11.60 -3.47
CA TYR A 208 -14.82 12.33 -4.22
C TYR A 208 -16.16 12.38 -3.48
N ALA A 209 -16.47 11.37 -2.68
CA ALA A 209 -17.62 11.41 -1.77
C ALA A 209 -17.43 12.46 -0.66
N ALA A 210 -16.22 12.58 -0.11
CA ALA A 210 -15.92 13.54 0.95
C ALA A 210 -15.77 14.99 0.42
N PHE A 211 -15.29 15.17 -0.82
CA PHE A 211 -15.01 16.45 -1.45
C PHE A 211 -15.61 16.51 -2.86
N PRO A 212 -16.90 16.84 -3.00
CA PRO A 212 -17.56 16.96 -4.30
C PRO A 212 -16.90 18.03 -5.19
N ALA A 213 -16.89 17.81 -6.50
CA ALA A 213 -16.20 18.67 -7.48
C ALA A 213 -16.55 20.17 -7.36
N ALA A 214 -17.82 20.50 -7.02
CA ALA A 214 -18.28 21.87 -6.89
C ALA A 214 -17.65 22.66 -5.72
N SER A 215 -17.14 21.96 -4.69
CA SER A 215 -16.55 22.57 -3.48
C SER A 215 -15.09 22.21 -3.25
N ARG A 216 -14.53 21.33 -4.09
CA ARG A 216 -13.16 20.87 -3.95
C ARG A 216 -12.18 21.91 -4.48
N PRO A 217 -11.18 22.33 -3.69
CA PRO A 217 -10.11 23.18 -4.17
C PRO A 217 -9.38 22.55 -5.37
N ALA A 218 -8.96 23.39 -6.31
CA ALA A 218 -8.17 22.95 -7.45
C ALA A 218 -6.76 22.54 -7.00
N VAL A 219 -6.26 21.45 -7.59
CA VAL A 219 -4.88 20.99 -7.43
C VAL A 219 -4.17 21.18 -8.76
N THR A 220 -3.03 21.83 -8.74
CA THR A 220 -2.13 21.92 -9.90
C THR A 220 -1.12 20.78 -9.83
N LEU A 221 -0.93 20.08 -10.95
CA LEU A 221 0.10 19.07 -11.13
C LEU A 221 1.20 19.63 -12.03
N ALA A 222 2.44 19.59 -11.55
CA ALA A 222 3.62 20.10 -12.26
C ALA A 222 4.66 18.99 -12.41
N GLU A 223 5.44 19.00 -13.49
CA GLU A 223 6.53 18.06 -13.72
C GLU A 223 7.74 18.32 -12.82
N THR A 224 7.85 19.51 -12.26
CA THR A 224 8.96 19.90 -11.37
C THR A 224 8.41 20.59 -10.13
N PRO A 225 9.04 20.40 -8.94
CA PRO A 225 8.66 21.14 -7.75
C PRO A 225 9.16 22.59 -7.84
N GLY A 226 8.30 23.54 -7.52
CA GLY A 226 8.70 24.95 -7.34
C GLY A 226 9.52 25.13 -6.06
N ASP A 227 10.16 26.30 -5.92
CA ASP A 227 10.95 26.61 -4.72
C ASP A 227 10.08 26.64 -3.45
N ASP A 228 8.90 27.25 -3.54
CA ASP A 228 7.89 27.27 -2.49
C ASP A 228 7.40 25.86 -2.09
N TRP A 229 7.30 24.95 -3.07
CA TRP A 229 6.98 23.55 -2.83
C TRP A 229 8.10 22.86 -2.02
N LEU A 230 9.35 23.11 -2.40
CA LEU A 230 10.53 22.59 -1.69
C LEU A 230 10.65 23.21 -0.29
N GLU A 231 10.41 24.51 -0.12
CA GLU A 231 10.39 25.18 1.17
C GLU A 231 9.35 24.55 2.11
N LEU A 232 8.13 24.30 1.64
CA LEU A 232 7.11 23.64 2.44
C LEU A 232 7.51 22.20 2.80
N TYR A 233 8.13 21.47 1.87
CA TYR A 233 8.65 20.11 2.13
C TYR A 233 9.79 20.14 3.16
N HIS A 234 10.68 21.12 3.07
CA HIS A 234 11.86 21.27 3.94
C HIS A 234 11.57 21.94 5.28
N ALA A 235 10.41 22.48 5.50
CA ALA A 235 10.01 23.07 6.78
C ALA A 235 10.18 22.11 7.99
N THR A 236 10.45 20.83 7.73
CA THR A 236 10.72 19.78 8.71
C THR A 236 12.13 19.18 8.63
N ALA A 237 12.95 19.58 7.64
CA ALA A 237 14.29 19.04 7.43
C ALA A 237 15.22 20.13 6.87
N ASP A 238 16.40 20.26 7.42
CA ASP A 238 17.45 21.19 6.95
C ASP A 238 18.14 20.58 5.71
N LEU A 239 17.55 20.77 4.56
CA LEU A 239 18.00 20.17 3.29
C LEU A 239 18.27 21.25 2.23
N ASP A 240 19.36 21.09 1.49
CA ASP A 240 19.71 21.94 0.34
C ASP A 240 18.78 21.63 -0.86
N PRO A 241 17.94 22.58 -1.33
CA PRO A 241 17.03 22.36 -2.44
C PRO A 241 17.71 21.91 -3.74
N GLU A 242 18.88 22.42 -4.04
CA GLU A 242 19.62 22.08 -5.27
C GLU A 242 20.10 20.62 -5.28
N ARG A 243 20.46 20.08 -4.12
CA ARG A 243 20.83 18.67 -3.97
C ARG A 243 19.62 17.74 -4.01
N VAL A 244 18.49 18.17 -3.50
CA VAL A 244 17.27 17.34 -3.35
C VAL A 244 16.51 17.23 -4.65
N ARG A 245 16.42 18.31 -5.43
CA ARG A 245 15.62 18.39 -6.65
C ARG A 245 15.94 17.28 -7.68
N PRO A 246 17.18 17.01 -8.08
CA PRO A 246 17.48 15.98 -9.06
C PRO A 246 16.96 14.60 -8.67
N ALA A 247 17.12 14.24 -7.40
CA ALA A 247 16.67 12.95 -6.91
C ALA A 247 15.14 12.85 -6.73
N MET A 248 14.46 13.98 -6.52
CA MET A 248 12.99 14.02 -6.51
C MET A 248 12.39 13.84 -7.90
N LEU A 249 13.11 14.29 -8.94
CA LEU A 249 12.71 14.13 -10.33
C LEU A 249 12.95 12.71 -10.85
N ALA A 250 13.94 12.01 -10.29
CA ALA A 250 14.35 10.70 -10.76
C ALA A 250 13.24 9.66 -10.54
N THR A 251 12.98 8.89 -11.59
CA THR A 251 12.19 7.66 -11.58
C THR A 251 12.83 6.66 -12.53
N ALA A 252 12.56 5.38 -12.28
CA ALA A 252 12.97 4.29 -13.15
C ALA A 252 11.75 3.40 -13.47
N ASP A 253 11.90 2.57 -14.49
CA ASP A 253 10.95 1.53 -14.89
C ASP A 253 11.73 0.23 -15.10
N ALA A 254 11.11 -0.91 -14.88
CA ALA A 254 11.72 -2.22 -15.05
C ALA A 254 10.78 -3.21 -15.76
N SER A 255 9.84 -2.71 -16.56
CA SER A 255 8.88 -3.54 -17.31
C SER A 255 9.58 -4.50 -18.28
N ASP A 256 10.77 -4.14 -18.79
CA ASP A 256 11.59 -4.97 -19.66
C ASP A 256 12.58 -5.88 -18.91
N GLY A 257 12.51 -5.93 -17.57
CA GLY A 257 13.31 -6.79 -16.70
C GLY A 257 14.39 -6.08 -15.93
N ASP A 258 15.23 -5.26 -16.58
CA ASP A 258 16.27 -4.47 -15.93
C ASP A 258 15.81 -3.03 -15.66
N PRO A 259 16.24 -2.42 -14.55
CA PRO A 259 15.87 -1.04 -14.26
C PRO A 259 16.55 -0.07 -15.23
N ALA A 260 15.76 0.82 -15.81
CA ALA A 260 16.23 1.87 -16.72
C ALA A 260 15.53 3.20 -16.36
N PRO A 261 16.09 4.36 -16.76
CA PRO A 261 15.37 5.63 -16.64
C PRO A 261 14.00 5.54 -17.32
N GLY A 262 12.93 5.89 -16.59
CA GLY A 262 11.55 5.74 -17.08
C GLY A 262 10.55 6.05 -16.00
N GLY A 263 9.28 5.67 -16.25
CA GLY A 263 8.20 6.02 -15.37
C GLY A 263 7.78 7.49 -15.48
N HIS A 264 6.87 7.90 -14.62
CA HIS A 264 6.34 9.26 -14.62
C HIS A 264 6.35 9.84 -13.22
N THR A 265 6.74 11.10 -13.07
CA THR A 265 6.72 11.83 -11.79
C THR A 265 5.94 13.12 -11.93
N VAL A 266 5.17 13.47 -10.90
CA VAL A 266 4.41 14.71 -10.83
C VAL A 266 4.38 15.24 -9.40
N PHE A 267 4.29 16.57 -9.29
CA PHE A 267 4.26 17.31 -8.03
C PHE A 267 2.91 18.03 -7.91
N ALA A 268 2.10 17.59 -6.96
CA ALA A 268 0.84 18.23 -6.65
C ALA A 268 1.07 19.46 -5.75
N ARG A 269 0.37 20.54 -6.05
CA ARG A 269 0.28 21.72 -5.23
C ARG A 269 -1.18 22.18 -5.11
N LEU A 270 -1.57 22.56 -3.92
CA LEU A 270 -2.87 23.11 -3.63
C LEU A 270 -2.68 24.45 -2.92
N GLU A 271 -3.25 25.50 -3.50
CA GLU A 271 -3.28 26.84 -2.91
C GLU A 271 -4.62 27.10 -2.22
N ASP A 272 -4.56 27.82 -1.12
CA ASP A 272 -5.71 28.28 -0.36
C ASP A 272 -5.51 29.76 -0.01
N ALA A 273 -6.43 30.60 -0.48
CA ALA A 273 -6.34 32.06 -0.34
C ALA A 273 -5.03 32.68 -0.89
N GLY A 274 -4.44 32.08 -1.91
CA GLY A 274 -3.20 32.53 -2.54
C GLY A 274 -1.92 32.09 -1.85
N GLU A 275 -2.02 31.23 -0.83
CA GLU A 275 -0.88 30.62 -0.15
C GLU A 275 -0.77 29.12 -0.46
N LEU A 276 0.45 28.60 -0.60
CA LEU A 276 0.68 27.18 -0.77
C LEU A 276 0.30 26.42 0.52
N ALA A 277 -0.81 25.70 0.46
CA ALA A 277 -1.45 25.07 1.62
C ALA A 277 -1.14 23.58 1.75
N ALA A 278 -0.99 22.85 0.63
CA ALA A 278 -0.65 21.42 0.65
C ALA A 278 0.14 21.02 -0.59
N ILE A 279 1.00 20.02 -0.40
CA ILE A 279 1.87 19.43 -1.42
C ILE A 279 1.85 17.90 -1.34
N ALA A 280 2.17 17.26 -2.46
CA ALA A 280 2.47 15.84 -2.52
C ALA A 280 3.25 15.51 -3.80
N ARG A 281 4.00 14.39 -3.80
CA ARG A 281 4.68 13.83 -4.96
C ARG A 281 4.04 12.49 -5.35
N GLY A 282 3.73 12.32 -6.62
CA GLY A 282 3.29 11.06 -7.21
C GLY A 282 4.34 10.54 -8.19
N ALA A 283 4.55 9.23 -8.19
CA ALA A 283 5.36 8.56 -9.21
C ALA A 283 4.65 7.30 -9.67
N VAL A 284 4.50 7.13 -10.99
CA VAL A 284 3.96 5.91 -11.60
C VAL A 284 5.11 5.14 -12.21
N THR A 285 5.29 3.91 -11.75
CA THR A 285 6.36 3.01 -12.18
C THR A 285 5.81 1.60 -12.39
N ALA A 286 6.43 0.83 -13.28
CA ALA A 286 6.11 -0.56 -13.49
C ALA A 286 7.34 -1.43 -13.18
N GLY A 287 7.15 -2.46 -12.34
CA GLY A 287 8.16 -3.49 -12.10
C GLY A 287 8.13 -4.58 -13.17
N PRO A 288 8.90 -5.68 -12.98
CA PRO A 288 8.97 -6.79 -13.93
C PRO A 288 7.64 -7.49 -14.22
N ASP A 289 6.62 -7.27 -13.38
CA ASP A 289 5.26 -7.76 -13.62
C ASP A 289 4.47 -6.91 -14.63
N GLY A 290 5.07 -5.80 -15.10
CA GLY A 290 4.47 -4.87 -16.04
C GLY A 290 3.25 -4.10 -15.52
N ALA A 291 2.90 -4.24 -14.23
CA ALA A 291 1.74 -3.58 -13.65
C ALA A 291 2.11 -2.17 -13.15
N PRO A 292 1.55 -1.10 -13.75
CA PRO A 292 1.77 0.26 -13.26
C PRO A 292 1.19 0.45 -11.85
N ARG A 293 1.98 1.05 -10.95
CA ARG A 293 1.58 1.42 -9.59
C ARG A 293 1.89 2.87 -9.32
N ILE A 294 1.05 3.56 -8.58
CA ILE A 294 1.33 4.91 -8.13
C ILE A 294 1.89 4.88 -6.70
N ALA A 295 3.11 5.38 -6.55
CA ALA A 295 3.72 5.68 -5.26
C ALA A 295 3.41 7.13 -4.86
N VAL A 296 2.73 7.32 -3.73
CA VAL A 296 2.47 8.65 -3.16
C VAL A 296 3.48 8.94 -2.06
N SER A 297 4.08 10.12 -2.08
CA SER A 297 5.11 10.52 -1.11
C SER A 297 5.10 12.04 -0.89
N CYS A 298 5.90 12.54 0.06
CA CYS A 298 6.05 13.96 0.36
C CYS A 298 4.72 14.68 0.65
N VAL A 299 3.72 13.98 1.18
CA VAL A 299 2.43 14.60 1.50
C VAL A 299 2.59 15.49 2.72
N GLN A 300 2.41 16.79 2.53
CA GLN A 300 2.51 17.76 3.59
C GLN A 300 1.43 18.84 3.47
N THR A 301 0.96 19.31 4.62
CA THR A 301 0.03 20.43 4.73
C THR A 301 0.66 21.49 5.62
N ALA A 302 0.68 22.73 5.16
CA ALA A 302 1.16 23.87 5.92
C ALA A 302 0.43 24.00 7.26
N ALA A 303 1.13 24.42 8.31
CA ALA A 303 0.64 24.35 9.70
C ALA A 303 -0.73 25.04 9.86
N GLY A 304 -0.93 26.21 9.27
CA GLY A 304 -2.18 26.99 9.33
C GLY A 304 -3.35 26.38 8.56
N HIS A 305 -3.09 25.38 7.69
CA HIS A 305 -4.09 24.80 6.79
C HIS A 305 -4.45 23.35 7.14
N ARG A 306 -3.94 22.81 8.26
CA ARG A 306 -4.17 21.42 8.70
C ARG A 306 -5.62 21.17 9.09
N ARG A 307 -6.03 19.88 9.10
CA ARG A 307 -7.36 19.38 9.51
C ARG A 307 -8.53 19.87 8.64
N ARG A 308 -8.25 20.25 7.39
CA ARG A 308 -9.22 20.71 6.40
C ARG A 308 -9.38 19.76 5.21
N GLY A 309 -8.79 18.56 5.28
CA GLY A 309 -8.84 17.54 4.22
C GLY A 309 -7.91 17.79 3.03
N LEU A 310 -7.01 18.78 3.09
CA LEU A 310 -6.17 19.15 1.94
C LEU A 310 -5.21 18.03 1.54
N ALA A 311 -4.66 17.27 2.51
CA ALA A 311 -3.83 16.10 2.23
C ALA A 311 -4.61 15.00 1.48
N GLU A 312 -5.89 14.83 1.80
CA GLU A 312 -6.79 13.89 1.13
C GLU A 312 -7.00 14.31 -0.34
N ILE A 313 -7.21 15.61 -0.58
CA ILE A 313 -7.46 16.18 -1.91
C ILE A 313 -6.22 16.05 -2.80
N VAL A 314 -5.02 16.45 -2.33
CA VAL A 314 -3.80 16.32 -3.14
C VAL A 314 -3.46 14.86 -3.42
N THR A 315 -3.69 13.96 -2.46
CA THR A 315 -3.52 12.51 -2.66
C THR A 315 -4.49 11.99 -3.72
N GLY A 316 -5.78 12.34 -3.63
CA GLY A 316 -6.77 11.96 -4.63
C GLY A 316 -6.40 12.44 -6.03
N SER A 317 -5.92 13.68 -6.18
CA SER A 317 -5.50 14.21 -7.48
C SER A 317 -4.31 13.47 -8.08
N LEU A 318 -3.35 13.04 -7.26
CA LEU A 318 -2.24 12.18 -7.70
C LEU A 318 -2.72 10.80 -8.14
N VAL A 319 -3.63 10.19 -7.36
CA VAL A 319 -4.17 8.87 -7.69
C VAL A 319 -5.02 8.91 -8.97
N ASP A 320 -5.79 9.96 -9.17
CA ASP A 320 -6.55 10.19 -10.42
C ASP A 320 -5.63 10.30 -11.63
N TRP A 321 -4.56 11.09 -11.51
CA TRP A 321 -3.51 11.19 -12.51
C TRP A 321 -2.85 9.84 -12.80
N GLY A 322 -2.48 9.09 -11.75
CA GLY A 322 -1.89 7.77 -11.88
C GLY A 322 -2.83 6.75 -12.54
N LEU A 323 -4.12 6.81 -12.22
CA LEU A 323 -5.13 5.97 -12.86
C LEU A 323 -5.24 6.26 -14.36
N GLY A 324 -5.10 7.53 -14.78
CA GLY A 324 -4.99 7.92 -16.19
C GLY A 324 -3.79 7.31 -16.91
N LEU A 325 -2.74 6.93 -16.18
CA LEU A 325 -1.56 6.20 -16.66
C LEU A 325 -1.66 4.67 -16.48
N GLY A 326 -2.81 4.16 -16.05
CA GLY A 326 -3.06 2.74 -15.85
C GLY A 326 -2.72 2.19 -14.48
N ALA A 327 -2.30 3.03 -13.52
CA ALA A 327 -1.96 2.62 -12.15
C ALA A 327 -3.24 2.33 -11.34
N THR A 328 -3.67 1.09 -11.31
CA THR A 328 -4.87 0.65 -10.58
C THR A 328 -4.64 0.46 -9.09
N GLU A 329 -3.41 0.51 -8.64
CA GLU A 329 -3.00 0.33 -7.25
C GLU A 329 -2.14 1.49 -6.77
N CYS A 330 -2.50 2.05 -5.62
CA CYS A 330 -1.77 3.10 -4.91
C CYS A 330 -1.01 2.50 -3.73
N HIS A 331 0.23 2.93 -3.53
CA HIS A 331 0.99 2.59 -2.33
C HIS A 331 1.76 3.78 -1.75
N LEU A 332 2.08 3.68 -0.48
CA LEU A 332 2.92 4.65 0.22
C LEU A 332 3.59 4.01 1.45
N HIS A 333 4.67 4.65 1.90
CA HIS A 333 5.30 4.32 3.18
C HIS A 333 4.92 5.34 4.24
N VAL A 334 4.62 4.86 5.43
CA VAL A 334 4.37 5.67 6.62
C VAL A 334 5.14 5.11 7.81
N PHE A 335 5.72 5.96 8.65
CA PHE A 335 6.33 5.50 9.90
C PHE A 335 5.28 4.82 10.79
N ALA A 336 5.63 3.69 11.38
CA ALA A 336 4.72 2.90 12.22
C ALA A 336 4.22 3.68 13.44
N ASP A 337 5.01 4.61 13.96
CA ASP A 337 4.68 5.50 15.08
C ASP A 337 3.96 6.80 14.66
N ASN A 338 3.82 7.10 13.36
CA ASN A 338 3.07 8.26 12.86
C ASN A 338 1.56 8.00 12.91
N THR A 339 0.98 8.10 14.10
CA THR A 339 -0.46 7.85 14.33
C THR A 339 -1.36 8.76 13.48
N ALA A 340 -0.98 10.04 13.30
CA ALA A 340 -1.74 10.99 12.50
C ALA A 340 -1.76 10.62 11.01
N GLY A 341 -0.59 10.28 10.46
CA GLY A 341 -0.47 9.79 9.08
C GLY A 341 -1.24 8.49 8.87
N ARG A 342 -1.07 7.51 9.75
CA ARG A 342 -1.81 6.24 9.69
C ARG A 342 -3.32 6.44 9.70
N GLY A 343 -3.83 7.34 10.57
CA GLY A 343 -5.24 7.68 10.62
C GLY A 343 -5.76 8.28 9.31
N LEU A 344 -4.96 9.16 8.67
CA LEU A 344 -5.28 9.71 7.35
C LEU A 344 -5.35 8.60 6.29
N TRP A 345 -4.35 7.73 6.23
CA TRP A 345 -4.29 6.69 5.20
C TRP A 345 -5.39 5.64 5.38
N THR A 346 -5.69 5.23 6.61
CA THR A 346 -6.83 4.34 6.89
C THR A 346 -8.16 4.97 6.46
N LYS A 347 -8.36 6.27 6.71
CA LYS A 347 -9.56 7.00 6.27
C LYS A 347 -9.71 6.99 4.74
N LEU A 348 -8.59 7.02 4.00
CA LEU A 348 -8.56 6.94 2.53
C LEU A 348 -8.64 5.49 2.00
N GLY A 349 -8.85 4.50 2.86
CA GLY A 349 -8.97 3.10 2.46
C GLY A 349 -7.65 2.36 2.30
N LEU A 350 -6.49 3.01 2.54
CA LEU A 350 -5.20 2.31 2.50
C LEU A 350 -5.10 1.32 3.67
N GLN A 351 -4.72 0.10 3.34
CA GLN A 351 -4.54 -0.99 4.30
C GLN A 351 -3.05 -1.31 4.50
N PRO A 352 -2.64 -1.66 5.73
CA PRO A 352 -1.30 -2.16 5.98
C PRO A 352 -1.00 -3.40 5.15
N HIS A 353 0.13 -3.39 4.44
CA HIS A 353 0.56 -4.49 3.58
C HIS A 353 1.71 -5.28 4.21
N HIS A 354 2.80 -4.61 4.58
CA HIS A 354 3.94 -5.20 5.28
C HIS A 354 4.77 -4.13 5.97
N SER A 355 5.64 -4.56 6.90
CA SER A 355 6.60 -3.69 7.59
C SER A 355 7.98 -3.78 6.97
N LEU A 356 8.76 -2.72 7.13
CA LEU A 356 10.16 -2.66 6.74
C LEU A 356 10.94 -1.66 7.62
N ARG A 357 12.26 -1.79 7.62
CA ARG A 357 13.16 -0.82 8.26
C ARG A 357 14.50 -0.76 7.53
N HIS A 358 15.14 0.37 7.57
CA HIS A 358 16.49 0.49 7.05
C HIS A 358 17.49 0.04 8.12
N VAL A 359 18.47 -0.75 7.71
CA VAL A 359 19.53 -1.27 8.59
C VAL A 359 20.88 -0.91 8.01
N VAL A 360 21.66 -0.16 8.76
CA VAL A 360 23.05 0.19 8.42
C VAL A 360 23.99 -0.80 9.11
N VAL A 361 24.95 -1.29 8.37
CA VAL A 361 26.04 -2.12 8.91
C VAL A 361 27.22 -1.21 9.24
N ALA A 362 27.49 -1.03 10.53
CA ALA A 362 28.65 -0.25 10.97
C ALA A 362 29.98 -0.90 10.50
N PRO A 363 31.03 -0.14 10.21
CA PRO A 363 32.36 -0.67 9.96
C PRO A 363 32.83 -1.59 11.09
N SER A 364 33.78 -2.49 10.75
CA SER A 364 34.42 -3.40 11.73
C SER A 364 35.32 -2.64 12.68
#